data_ce1be8863675b568c68d1a27217e9ddf
#
_entry.id   ce1be8863675b568c68d1a27217e9ddf
#
_cell.length_a   1.000
_cell.length_b   1.000
_cell.length_c   1.000
_cell.angle_alpha   90.00
_cell.angle_beta   90.00
_cell.angle_gamma   90.00
#
_symmetry.space_group_name_H-M   'P 1'
#
loop_
_entity.id
_entity.type
_entity.pdbx_description
1 polymer ?
#
loop_
_entity_poly.entity_id
_entity_poly.type
_entity_poly.pdbx_seq_one_letter_code
_entity_poly.pdbx_strand_id
1 'polypeptide(L)'
;MTTWKANCVINFKQSGAIRRILPTGLIVFLLSVSHTYAVEELLPPFGFRWNDSMARVEAVLHGAKAKIASRKTTENRDVWTVEGLVHPGLKRTLFTFKQRALVAVELQYEYPDWTIERYNQRMGEIRKYFDDKYGTGKLVSRSRDTDTDVIQTLVGYQWMVGATMLELFYFSAQHDTLVYRTITVDYKAL
;
A
#
# COMPACT_ATOMS: atom_id res chain seq x y z
N MET A 1 21.11 43.83 6.46
CA MET A 1 22.04 43.99 7.57
C MET A 1 22.12 42.64 8.26
N THR A 2 23.11 41.84 8.23
CA THR A 2 24.55 42.00 8.36
C THR A 2 25.25 40.79 7.70
N THR A 3 26.20 41.09 6.87
CA THR A 3 27.13 40.18 6.18
C THR A 3 28.18 39.60 7.15
N TRP A 4 28.55 38.33 6.95
CA TRP A 4 29.86 37.84 7.40
C TRP A 4 30.57 37.08 6.27
N LYS A 5 31.63 37.72 5.75
CA LYS A 5 32.69 37.10 4.95
C LYS A 5 33.81 36.68 5.90
N ALA A 6 34.38 35.51 5.68
CA ALA A 6 35.69 35.18 6.17
C ALA A 6 36.52 34.48 5.08
N ASN A 7 37.45 35.22 4.54
CA ASN A 7 38.54 34.74 3.68
C ASN A 7 39.56 33.98 4.56
N CYS A 8 40.03 32.84 4.08
CA CYS A 8 41.30 32.29 4.53
C CYS A 8 42.17 31.95 3.31
N VAL A 9 43.14 32.80 3.04
CA VAL A 9 44.19 32.60 2.03
C VAL A 9 45.35 31.90 2.74
N ILE A 10 45.75 30.74 2.25
CA ILE A 10 47.02 30.13 2.65
C ILE A 10 47.91 30.01 1.40
N ASN A 11 48.95 30.87 1.39
CA ASN A 11 50.10 30.80 0.49
C ASN A 11 50.99 29.62 0.88
N PHE A 12 51.32 28.75 -0.07
CA PHE A 12 52.46 27.85 0.09
C PHE A 12 53.46 28.06 -1.06
N LYS A 13 54.65 28.35 -0.65
CA LYS A 13 55.86 28.72 -1.39
C LYS A 13 56.42 27.52 -2.16
N GLN A 14 56.79 27.75 -3.40
CA GLN A 14 57.57 26.84 -4.25
C GLN A 14 58.95 26.54 -3.68
N SER A 15 59.37 25.30 -3.81
CA SER A 15 60.79 24.91 -3.84
C SER A 15 60.96 23.64 -4.70
N GLY A 16 61.86 23.71 -5.60
CA GLY A 16 62.31 23.05 -6.75
C GLY A 16 62.58 21.54 -6.79
N ALA A 17 62.49 21.08 -7.99
CA ALA A 17 63.27 20.07 -8.74
C ALA A 17 63.36 18.63 -8.19
N ILE A 18 62.88 17.65 -8.96
CA ILE A 18 63.69 16.66 -9.70
C ILE A 18 62.79 15.74 -10.52
N ARG A 19 63.14 15.60 -11.78
CA ARG A 19 62.57 14.70 -12.80
C ARG A 19 62.61 13.23 -12.38
N ARG A 20 61.52 12.50 -12.52
CA ARG A 20 61.51 11.11 -12.97
C ARG A 20 60.15 10.83 -13.67
N ILE A 21 60.28 10.52 -14.97
CA ILE A 21 59.20 10.12 -15.84
C ILE A 21 58.88 8.66 -15.53
N LEU A 22 57.66 8.36 -15.12
CA LEU A 22 57.07 7.02 -15.15
C LEU A 22 55.66 7.16 -15.75
N PRO A 23 55.26 6.34 -16.73
CA PRO A 23 53.93 6.39 -17.30
C PRO A 23 52.98 5.68 -16.35
N THR A 24 52.32 6.42 -15.52
CA THR A 24 51.28 5.84 -14.66
C THR A 24 50.00 5.83 -15.43
N GLY A 25 49.56 4.60 -15.83
CA GLY A 25 48.26 4.37 -16.42
C GLY A 25 47.13 4.87 -15.47
N LEU A 26 46.39 5.83 -15.94
CA LEU A 26 45.22 6.37 -15.25
C LEU A 26 44.11 5.29 -15.33
N ILE A 27 44.00 4.45 -14.30
CA ILE A 27 42.85 3.56 -14.11
C ILE A 27 41.71 4.46 -13.62
N VAL A 28 40.90 4.91 -14.57
CA VAL A 28 39.61 5.55 -14.26
C VAL A 28 38.67 4.44 -13.74
N PHE A 29 38.60 4.29 -12.44
CA PHE A 29 37.60 3.44 -11.79
C PHE A 29 36.25 4.17 -11.89
N LEU A 30 35.50 3.89 -12.95
CA LEU A 30 34.11 4.29 -13.08
C LEU A 30 33.32 3.57 -11.99
N LEU A 31 33.18 4.23 -10.83
CA LEU A 31 32.19 3.86 -9.82
C LEU A 31 30.81 4.07 -10.45
N SER A 32 30.29 3.01 -11.06
CA SER A 32 28.87 2.93 -11.44
C SER A 32 28.06 2.96 -10.14
N VAL A 33 27.62 4.15 -9.74
CA VAL A 33 26.63 4.30 -8.67
C VAL A 33 25.33 3.72 -9.21
N SER A 34 25.13 2.42 -9.01
CA SER A 34 23.84 1.78 -9.23
C SER A 34 22.87 2.45 -8.26
N HIS A 35 22.04 3.36 -8.76
CA HIS A 35 20.88 3.85 -8.03
C HIS A 35 19.93 2.67 -7.91
N THR A 36 20.07 1.90 -6.84
CA THR A 36 19.03 0.98 -6.41
C THR A 36 17.87 1.86 -5.98
N TYR A 37 16.89 2.05 -6.88
CA TYR A 37 15.59 2.53 -6.47
C TYR A 37 15.07 1.51 -5.47
N ALA A 38 15.06 1.90 -4.20
CA ALA A 38 14.36 1.12 -3.19
C ALA A 38 12.90 1.07 -3.66
N VAL A 39 12.43 -0.09 -4.09
CA VAL A 39 11.01 -0.31 -4.36
C VAL A 39 10.33 -0.03 -3.04
N GLU A 40 9.50 1.01 -3.00
CA GLU A 40 8.74 1.36 -1.80
C GLU A 40 7.91 0.12 -1.43
N GLU A 41 8.22 -0.46 -0.28
CA GLU A 41 7.50 -1.64 0.19
C GLU A 41 6.09 -1.22 0.59
N LEU A 42 5.10 -1.84 -0.02
CA LEU A 42 3.70 -1.60 0.35
C LEU A 42 3.39 -2.33 1.65
N LEU A 43 3.31 -1.57 2.74
CA LEU A 43 2.98 -2.08 4.06
C LEU A 43 1.46 -2.19 4.27
N PRO A 44 1.00 -3.09 5.15
CA PRO A 44 -0.39 -3.11 5.59
C PRO A 44 -0.80 -1.77 6.21
N PRO A 45 -2.09 -1.39 6.14
CA PRO A 45 -2.59 -0.17 6.78
C PRO A 45 -2.51 -0.23 8.30
N PHE A 46 -2.72 0.93 8.97
CA PHE A 46 -2.77 1.08 10.44
C PHE A 46 -1.47 0.75 11.19
N GLY A 47 -0.31 0.80 10.52
CA GLY A 47 0.99 0.58 11.15
C GLY A 47 1.33 -0.88 11.43
N PHE A 48 0.60 -1.81 10.84
CA PHE A 48 0.97 -3.22 10.82
C PHE A 48 2.14 -3.48 9.86
N ARG A 49 2.76 -4.65 10.03
CA ARG A 49 3.81 -5.14 9.12
C ARG A 49 3.44 -6.54 8.63
N TRP A 50 3.90 -6.89 7.45
CA TRP A 50 3.82 -8.28 7.00
C TRP A 50 4.54 -9.19 7.99
N ASN A 51 3.97 -10.37 8.20
CA ASN A 51 4.41 -11.35 9.20
C ASN A 51 4.23 -10.94 10.67
N ASP A 52 3.54 -9.85 10.98
CA ASP A 52 3.13 -9.59 12.37
C ASP A 52 2.39 -10.80 12.93
N SER A 53 2.75 -11.19 14.17
CA SER A 53 2.08 -12.30 14.84
C SER A 53 0.66 -11.93 15.25
N MET A 54 -0.22 -12.93 15.37
CA MET A 54 -1.59 -12.73 15.88
C MET A 54 -1.61 -11.96 17.18
N ALA A 55 -0.70 -12.27 18.13
CA ALA A 55 -0.60 -11.57 19.41
C ALA A 55 -0.24 -10.08 19.23
N ARG A 56 0.66 -9.75 18.29
CA ARG A 56 1.01 -8.36 17.98
C ARG A 56 -0.17 -7.62 17.40
N VAL A 57 -0.88 -8.22 16.44
CA VAL A 57 -2.09 -7.63 15.83
C VAL A 57 -3.15 -7.40 16.89
N GLU A 58 -3.43 -8.38 17.75
CA GLU A 58 -4.41 -8.26 18.85
C GLU A 58 -4.05 -7.13 19.83
N ALA A 59 -2.79 -7.00 20.21
CA ALA A 59 -2.33 -5.92 21.09
C ALA A 59 -2.54 -4.53 20.47
N VAL A 60 -2.26 -4.37 19.16
CA VAL A 60 -2.48 -3.10 18.43
C VAL A 60 -3.98 -2.79 18.36
N LEU A 61 -4.81 -3.77 18.02
CA LEU A 61 -6.27 -3.61 17.97
C LEU A 61 -6.85 -3.21 19.33
N HIS A 62 -6.38 -3.83 20.40
CA HIS A 62 -6.78 -3.47 21.75
C HIS A 62 -6.40 -2.01 22.10
N GLY A 63 -5.18 -1.60 21.76
CA GLY A 63 -4.73 -0.21 21.95
C GLY A 63 -5.56 0.80 21.14
N ALA A 64 -6.02 0.43 19.95
CA ALA A 64 -6.92 1.22 19.11
C ALA A 64 -8.40 1.16 19.57
N LYS A 65 -8.73 0.39 20.62
CA LYS A 65 -10.11 0.13 21.08
C LYS A 65 -10.99 -0.51 19.99
N ALA A 66 -10.39 -1.18 19.02
CA ALA A 66 -11.09 -1.93 18.01
C ALA A 66 -11.57 -3.29 18.54
N LYS A 67 -12.70 -3.78 18.03
CA LYS A 67 -13.32 -5.02 18.48
C LYS A 67 -13.11 -6.13 17.44
N ILE A 68 -12.57 -7.27 17.86
CA ILE A 68 -12.59 -8.49 17.06
C ILE A 68 -14.00 -9.07 17.13
N ALA A 69 -14.78 -8.89 16.06
CA ALA A 69 -16.17 -9.33 15.98
C ALA A 69 -16.28 -10.84 15.74
N SER A 70 -15.35 -11.42 14.95
CA SER A 70 -15.31 -12.87 14.72
C SER A 70 -13.90 -13.35 14.42
N ARG A 71 -13.67 -14.64 14.71
CA ARG A 71 -12.48 -15.39 14.32
C ARG A 71 -12.91 -16.67 13.63
N LYS A 72 -12.46 -16.89 12.40
CA LYS A 72 -12.69 -18.10 11.63
C LYS A 72 -11.34 -18.75 11.34
N THR A 73 -11.23 -20.03 11.70
CA THR A 73 -10.05 -20.84 11.41
C THR A 73 -10.43 -21.87 10.34
N THR A 74 -9.65 -21.94 9.28
CA THR A 74 -9.65 -23.03 8.30
C THR A 74 -8.31 -23.74 8.37
N GLU A 75 -8.16 -24.89 7.67
CA GLU A 75 -6.95 -25.73 7.77
C GLU A 75 -5.61 -24.99 7.63
N ASN A 76 -5.58 -23.89 6.85
CA ASN A 76 -4.34 -23.15 6.56
C ASN A 76 -4.42 -21.66 6.85
N ARG A 77 -5.53 -21.13 7.32
CA ARG A 77 -5.73 -19.68 7.50
C ARG A 77 -6.61 -19.36 8.69
N ASP A 78 -6.23 -18.35 9.42
CA ASP A 78 -7.08 -17.68 10.41
C ASP A 78 -7.53 -16.34 9.82
N VAL A 79 -8.83 -16.06 9.87
CA VAL A 79 -9.41 -14.79 9.43
C VAL A 79 -10.13 -14.15 10.60
N TRP A 80 -9.69 -12.94 10.94
CA TRP A 80 -10.33 -12.11 11.97
C TRP A 80 -11.12 -10.99 11.32
N THR A 81 -12.39 -10.86 11.68
CA THR A 81 -13.20 -9.70 11.33
C THR A 81 -13.14 -8.69 12.47
N VAL A 82 -12.73 -7.48 12.16
CA VAL A 82 -12.50 -6.39 13.13
C VAL A 82 -13.39 -5.21 12.79
N GLU A 83 -14.00 -4.62 13.81
CA GLU A 83 -14.82 -3.42 13.74
C GLU A 83 -14.23 -2.32 14.66
N GLY A 84 -14.56 -1.05 14.37
CA GLY A 84 -14.17 0.07 15.22
C GLY A 84 -12.79 0.65 14.93
N LEU A 85 -12.08 0.21 13.89
CA LEU A 85 -10.94 0.97 13.38
C LEU A 85 -11.42 2.27 12.75
N VAL A 86 -10.80 3.39 13.15
CA VAL A 86 -11.27 4.73 12.77
C VAL A 86 -10.76 5.10 11.39
N HIS A 87 -11.64 4.98 10.40
CA HIS A 87 -11.44 5.53 9.05
C HIS A 87 -12.81 5.84 8.43
N PRO A 88 -12.99 6.99 7.76
CA PRO A 88 -14.30 7.38 7.22
C PRO A 88 -14.91 6.33 6.29
N GLY A 89 -16.09 5.84 6.61
CA GLY A 89 -16.80 4.82 5.85
C GLY A 89 -16.31 3.39 6.02
N LEU A 90 -15.24 3.16 6.78
CA LEU A 90 -14.76 1.81 7.07
C LEU A 90 -15.76 1.09 7.97
N LYS A 91 -16.36 0.04 7.44
CA LYS A 91 -17.34 -0.78 8.15
C LYS A 91 -16.66 -1.86 8.97
N ARG A 92 -15.71 -2.55 8.33
CA ARG A 92 -14.95 -3.64 8.94
C ARG A 92 -13.61 -3.85 8.23
N THR A 93 -12.70 -4.50 8.93
CA THR A 93 -11.39 -4.91 8.41
C THR A 93 -11.23 -6.41 8.63
N LEU A 94 -10.77 -7.12 7.61
CA LEU A 94 -10.43 -8.53 7.73
C LEU A 94 -8.92 -8.68 7.78
N PHE A 95 -8.41 -9.34 8.82
CA PHE A 95 -7.01 -9.72 8.94
C PHE A 95 -6.87 -11.20 8.67
N THR A 96 -6.08 -11.56 7.67
CA THR A 96 -5.82 -12.95 7.32
C THR A 96 -4.41 -13.35 7.74
N PHE A 97 -4.33 -14.44 8.47
CA PHE A 97 -3.07 -15.03 8.92
C PHE A 97 -2.84 -16.38 8.23
N LYS A 98 -1.62 -16.65 7.85
CA LYS A 98 -1.14 -17.97 7.42
C LYS A 98 0.01 -18.37 8.33
N GLN A 99 -0.05 -19.58 8.90
CA GLN A 99 0.92 -20.02 9.90
C GLN A 99 1.11 -19.00 11.05
N ARG A 100 0.02 -18.38 11.51
CA ARG A 100 -0.04 -17.36 12.57
C ARG A 100 0.66 -16.03 12.25
N ALA A 101 1.07 -15.80 11.00
CA ALA A 101 1.69 -14.60 10.50
C ALA A 101 0.71 -13.81 9.60
N LEU A 102 0.66 -12.49 9.74
CA LEU A 102 -0.21 -11.61 8.95
C LEU A 102 0.20 -11.63 7.47
N VAL A 103 -0.72 -12.03 6.60
CA VAL A 103 -0.49 -12.12 5.15
C VAL A 103 -1.45 -11.29 4.30
N ALA A 104 -2.62 -10.90 4.86
CA ALA A 104 -3.51 -9.98 4.14
C ALA A 104 -4.32 -9.10 5.09
N VAL A 105 -4.66 -7.91 4.63
CA VAL A 105 -5.55 -6.96 5.30
C VAL A 105 -6.53 -6.42 4.27
N GLU A 106 -7.82 -6.70 4.46
CA GLU A 106 -8.90 -6.22 3.61
C GLU A 106 -9.73 -5.17 4.33
N LEU A 107 -9.91 -4.01 3.71
CA LEU A 107 -10.70 -2.89 4.20
C LEU A 107 -12.03 -2.85 3.46
N GLN A 108 -13.15 -2.94 4.17
CA GLN A 108 -14.49 -2.90 3.57
C GLN A 108 -15.20 -1.59 3.97
N TYR A 109 -15.53 -0.80 2.94
CA TYR A 109 -16.18 0.50 3.07
C TYR A 109 -17.63 0.42 2.63
N GLU A 110 -18.53 0.91 3.47
CA GLU A 110 -19.95 1.02 3.21
C GLU A 110 -20.43 2.43 3.53
N TYR A 111 -21.25 2.99 2.63
CA TYR A 111 -21.87 4.31 2.76
C TYR A 111 -23.35 4.17 2.42
N PRO A 112 -24.21 3.80 3.39
CA PRO A 112 -25.61 3.43 3.12
C PRO A 112 -26.39 4.52 2.38
N ASP A 113 -26.11 5.80 2.66
CA ASP A 113 -26.84 6.94 2.10
C ASP A 113 -26.27 7.44 0.76
N TRP A 114 -25.27 6.75 0.21
CA TRP A 114 -24.64 7.19 -1.04
C TRP A 114 -25.34 6.64 -2.27
N THR A 115 -25.46 7.51 -3.28
CA THR A 115 -25.90 7.09 -4.62
C THR A 115 -24.81 6.30 -5.33
N ILE A 116 -25.16 5.64 -6.43
CA ILE A 116 -24.20 4.88 -7.26
C ILE A 116 -23.13 5.81 -7.85
N GLU A 117 -23.51 7.03 -8.23
CA GLU A 117 -22.59 8.03 -8.80
C GLU A 117 -21.52 8.40 -7.77
N ARG A 118 -21.91 8.56 -6.50
CA ARG A 118 -20.97 8.88 -5.42
C ARG A 118 -20.02 7.73 -5.11
N TYR A 119 -20.49 6.49 -5.16
CA TYR A 119 -19.63 5.31 -5.09
C TYR A 119 -18.65 5.25 -6.25
N ASN A 120 -19.12 5.48 -7.49
CA ASN A 120 -18.26 5.49 -8.68
C ASN A 120 -17.21 6.61 -8.62
N GLN A 121 -17.59 7.80 -8.15
CA GLN A 121 -16.65 8.90 -7.91
C GLN A 121 -15.57 8.47 -6.91
N ARG A 122 -15.98 7.93 -5.76
CA ARG A 122 -15.05 7.48 -4.72
C ARG A 122 -14.11 6.38 -5.20
N MET A 123 -14.63 5.42 -5.94
CA MET A 123 -13.84 4.37 -6.58
C MET A 123 -12.78 4.98 -7.53
N GLY A 124 -13.18 5.98 -8.32
CA GLY A 124 -12.27 6.71 -9.23
C GLY A 124 -11.18 7.48 -8.47
N GLU A 125 -11.52 8.13 -7.36
CA GLU A 125 -10.57 8.85 -6.50
C GLU A 125 -9.51 7.91 -5.90
N ILE A 126 -9.96 6.77 -5.34
CA ILE A 126 -9.04 5.77 -4.75
C ILE A 126 -8.16 5.17 -5.84
N ARG A 127 -8.74 4.80 -6.98
CA ARG A 127 -7.99 4.29 -8.13
C ARG A 127 -6.93 5.30 -8.58
N LYS A 128 -7.31 6.56 -8.78
CA LYS A 128 -6.37 7.61 -9.19
C LYS A 128 -5.22 7.75 -8.19
N TYR A 129 -5.51 7.75 -6.90
CA TYR A 129 -4.49 7.80 -5.85
C TYR A 129 -3.49 6.64 -5.96
N PHE A 130 -3.98 5.42 -6.21
CA PHE A 130 -3.10 4.25 -6.39
C PHE A 130 -2.36 4.28 -7.72
N ASP A 131 -3.01 4.72 -8.81
CA ASP A 131 -2.35 4.90 -10.12
C ASP A 131 -1.21 5.94 -10.04
N ASP A 132 -1.43 7.06 -9.38
CA ASP A 132 -0.42 8.11 -9.19
C ASP A 132 0.77 7.60 -8.32
N LYS A 133 0.51 6.74 -7.36
CA LYS A 133 1.53 6.27 -6.42
C LYS A 133 2.27 5.00 -6.88
N TYR A 134 1.57 4.07 -7.49
CA TYR A 134 2.08 2.74 -7.79
C TYR A 134 2.10 2.41 -9.30
N GLY A 135 1.74 3.37 -10.14
CA GLY A 135 1.58 3.16 -11.57
C GLY A 135 0.19 2.64 -11.95
N THR A 136 -0.07 2.51 -13.24
CA THR A 136 -1.40 2.15 -13.74
C THR A 136 -1.84 0.75 -13.31
N GLY A 137 -2.94 0.68 -12.58
CA GLY A 137 -3.54 -0.57 -12.14
C GLY A 137 -4.15 -1.38 -13.28
N LYS A 138 -3.93 -2.69 -13.22
CA LYS A 138 -4.54 -3.64 -14.16
C LYS A 138 -6.00 -3.86 -13.82
N LEU A 139 -6.89 -3.73 -14.81
CA LEU A 139 -8.29 -4.15 -14.67
C LEU A 139 -8.33 -5.69 -14.58
N VAL A 140 -8.80 -6.23 -13.47
CA VAL A 140 -8.85 -7.68 -13.21
C VAL A 140 -10.27 -8.22 -13.21
N SER A 141 -11.27 -7.37 -13.01
CA SER A 141 -12.68 -7.76 -13.09
C SER A 141 -13.53 -6.60 -13.63
N ARG A 142 -14.43 -6.92 -14.54
CA ARG A 142 -15.52 -6.05 -14.97
C ARG A 142 -16.70 -6.92 -15.42
N SER A 143 -17.64 -7.14 -14.54
CA SER A 143 -18.83 -7.88 -14.85
C SER A 143 -20.08 -7.14 -14.40
N ARG A 144 -21.15 -7.33 -15.15
CA ARG A 144 -22.52 -6.99 -14.74
C ARG A 144 -23.36 -8.20 -15.07
N ASP A 145 -23.89 -8.80 -14.04
CA ASP A 145 -24.76 -9.96 -14.16
C ASP A 145 -26.18 -9.59 -13.78
N THR A 146 -27.14 -10.13 -14.52
CA THR A 146 -28.57 -9.95 -14.30
C THR A 146 -29.19 -11.32 -14.28
N ASP A 147 -28.94 -12.06 -13.20
CA ASP A 147 -29.57 -13.36 -13.01
C ASP A 147 -30.85 -13.18 -12.21
N THR A 148 -31.96 -13.62 -12.82
CA THR A 148 -33.32 -13.53 -12.29
C THR A 148 -33.71 -12.11 -11.87
N ASP A 149 -33.77 -11.83 -10.56
CA ASP A 149 -34.23 -10.54 -10.01
C ASP A 149 -33.11 -9.74 -9.35
N VAL A 150 -31.84 -10.19 -9.45
CA VAL A 150 -30.67 -9.53 -8.83
C VAL A 150 -29.73 -8.99 -9.90
N ILE A 151 -29.49 -7.68 -9.87
CA ILE A 151 -28.46 -7.04 -10.69
C ILE A 151 -27.18 -6.96 -9.87
N GLN A 152 -26.13 -7.64 -10.31
CA GLN A 152 -24.81 -7.58 -9.69
C GLN A 152 -23.82 -6.85 -10.58
N THR A 153 -22.97 -6.05 -9.98
CA THR A 153 -21.87 -5.35 -10.67
C THR A 153 -20.59 -5.55 -9.87
N LEU A 154 -19.53 -5.97 -10.54
CA LEU A 154 -18.20 -6.10 -9.97
C LEU A 154 -17.20 -5.40 -10.87
N VAL A 155 -16.41 -4.48 -10.30
CA VAL A 155 -15.27 -3.84 -10.97
C VAL A 155 -14.06 -3.96 -10.07
N GLY A 156 -12.92 -4.43 -10.60
CA GLY A 156 -11.70 -4.65 -9.82
C GLY A 156 -10.45 -4.22 -10.56
N TYR A 157 -9.54 -3.62 -9.82
CA TYR A 157 -8.20 -3.22 -10.26
C TYR A 157 -7.14 -3.80 -9.33
N GLN A 158 -5.96 -4.06 -9.87
CA GLN A 158 -4.85 -4.68 -9.17
C GLN A 158 -3.54 -3.96 -9.47
N TRP A 159 -2.70 -3.77 -8.46
CA TRP A 159 -1.33 -3.26 -8.53
C TRP A 159 -0.39 -4.27 -7.90
N MET A 160 0.79 -4.43 -8.51
CA MET A 160 1.89 -5.22 -7.96
C MET A 160 2.97 -4.26 -7.48
N VAL A 161 3.26 -4.26 -6.18
CA VAL A 161 4.22 -3.35 -5.55
C VAL A 161 5.23 -4.18 -4.75
N GLY A 162 6.37 -4.47 -5.37
CA GLY A 162 7.35 -5.40 -4.79
C GLY A 162 6.75 -6.79 -4.58
N ALA A 163 6.83 -7.30 -3.36
CA ALA A 163 6.24 -8.57 -2.93
C ALA A 163 4.83 -8.42 -2.36
N THR A 164 4.11 -7.36 -2.72
CA THR A 164 2.75 -7.10 -2.23
C THR A 164 1.81 -6.86 -3.40
N MET A 165 0.63 -7.44 -3.32
CA MET A 165 -0.49 -7.19 -4.22
C MET A 165 -1.49 -6.28 -3.52
N LEU A 166 -1.89 -5.21 -4.22
CA LEU A 166 -2.94 -4.29 -3.81
C LEU A 166 -4.12 -4.44 -4.77
N GLU A 167 -5.31 -4.62 -4.23
CA GLU A 167 -6.51 -4.74 -5.03
C GLU A 167 -7.57 -3.73 -4.56
N LEU A 168 -8.33 -3.22 -5.51
CA LEU A 168 -9.44 -2.30 -5.28
C LEU A 168 -10.66 -2.85 -6.01
N PHE A 169 -11.71 -3.18 -5.26
CA PHE A 169 -12.97 -3.67 -5.83
C PHE A 169 -14.14 -2.77 -5.47
N TYR A 170 -15.04 -2.61 -6.41
CA TYR A 170 -16.39 -2.14 -6.19
C TYR A 170 -17.35 -3.30 -6.47
N PHE A 171 -18.20 -3.58 -5.51
CA PHE A 171 -19.31 -4.54 -5.66
C PHE A 171 -20.64 -3.85 -5.36
N SER A 172 -21.64 -4.17 -6.17
CA SER A 172 -23.03 -3.75 -5.96
C SER A 172 -23.96 -4.91 -6.28
N ALA A 173 -24.93 -5.15 -5.41
CA ALA A 173 -26.04 -6.05 -5.66
C ALA A 173 -27.36 -5.30 -5.43
N GLN A 174 -28.29 -5.41 -6.34
CA GLN A 174 -29.61 -4.79 -6.26
C GLN A 174 -30.69 -5.83 -6.53
N HIS A 175 -31.64 -5.93 -5.62
CA HIS A 175 -32.86 -6.74 -5.75
C HIS A 175 -34.04 -5.86 -5.33
N ASP A 176 -34.88 -5.49 -6.27
CA ASP A 176 -35.95 -4.52 -6.08
C ASP A 176 -35.46 -3.20 -5.47
N THR A 177 -35.96 -2.88 -4.26
CA THR A 177 -35.58 -1.70 -3.46
C THR A 177 -34.37 -1.95 -2.57
N LEU A 178 -33.93 -3.21 -2.40
CA LEU A 178 -32.79 -3.56 -1.58
C LEU A 178 -31.51 -3.39 -2.39
N VAL A 179 -30.65 -2.52 -1.89
CA VAL A 179 -29.37 -2.22 -2.55
C VAL A 179 -28.24 -2.40 -1.55
N TYR A 180 -27.27 -3.24 -1.92
CA TYR A 180 -26.01 -3.39 -1.20
C TYR A 180 -24.86 -2.88 -2.07
N ARG A 181 -23.98 -2.06 -1.52
CA ARG A 181 -22.79 -1.55 -2.20
C ARG A 181 -21.61 -1.52 -1.26
N THR A 182 -20.45 -1.91 -1.74
CA THR A 182 -19.20 -1.85 -0.97
C THR A 182 -18.02 -1.50 -1.88
N ILE A 183 -17.06 -0.78 -1.31
CA ILE A 183 -15.71 -0.64 -1.87
C ILE A 183 -14.78 -1.43 -0.97
N THR A 184 -13.94 -2.28 -1.56
CA THR A 184 -12.97 -3.10 -0.84
C THR A 184 -11.56 -2.75 -1.31
N VAL A 185 -10.65 -2.53 -0.36
CA VAL A 185 -9.21 -2.38 -0.61
C VAL A 185 -8.50 -3.54 0.07
N ASP A 186 -7.82 -4.37 -0.68
CA ASP A 186 -7.18 -5.58 -0.20
C ASP A 186 -5.67 -5.53 -0.40
N TYR A 187 -4.92 -5.70 0.67
CA TYR A 187 -3.46 -5.74 0.74
C TYR A 187 -3.04 -7.17 1.00
N LYS A 188 -2.18 -7.75 0.16
CA LYS A 188 -1.74 -9.15 0.27
C LYS A 188 -0.23 -9.27 0.11
N ALA A 189 0.45 -9.85 1.08
CA ALA A 189 1.82 -10.34 0.91
C ALA A 189 1.81 -11.58 -0.01
N LEU A 190 2.77 -11.69 -0.93
CA LEU A 190 2.92 -12.77 -1.90
C LEU A 190 3.92 -13.82 -1.44
#